data_55c89a8cde4ae63ef419f5d39088cf6b
#
_entry.id   55c89a8cde4ae63ef419f5d39088cf6b
#
_cell.length_a   1.000
_cell.length_b   1.000
_cell.length_c   1.000
_cell.angle_alpha   90.00
_cell.angle_beta   90.00
_cell.angle_gamma   90.00
#
_symmetry.space_group_name_H-M   'P 1'
#
loop_
_entity.id
_entity.type
_entity.pdbx_description
1 polymer ?
#
loop_
_entity_poly.entity_id
_entity_poly.type
_entity_poly.pdbx_seq_one_letter_code
_entity_poly.pdbx_strand_id
1 'polypeptide(L)'
;MSELKFSPIDEIIADLKAGKLVIVADDPGRENEADLLGAASLITTESIAFMANHGRGLICTPIVPERAKALDLSPMTPKNREAHKTAFTISIDAAEGITTGISAADRARTIRLLANPNTDASAFVQPGHIFPLEATEAGVLRRAGHTE
;
A
#
# COMPACT_ATOMS: atom_id res chain seq x y z
N MET A 1 22.94 -22.39 8.59
CA MET A 1 21.94 -21.44 8.07
C MET A 1 22.73 -20.21 7.65
N SER A 2 22.62 -19.79 6.37
CA SER A 2 23.28 -18.55 5.92
C SER A 2 22.63 -17.39 6.65
N GLU A 3 23.45 -16.54 7.26
CA GLU A 3 22.98 -15.28 7.85
C GLU A 3 22.26 -14.45 6.79
N LEU A 4 21.01 -14.05 7.04
CA LEU A 4 20.26 -13.14 6.16
C LEU A 4 21.01 -11.81 6.12
N LYS A 5 21.54 -11.46 4.95
CA LYS A 5 22.25 -10.20 4.75
C LYS A 5 21.25 -9.18 4.18
N PHE A 6 20.93 -8.16 4.95
CA PHE A 6 20.11 -7.03 4.49
C PHE A 6 20.92 -6.09 3.61
N SER A 7 20.25 -5.51 2.60
CA SER A 7 20.84 -4.46 1.77
C SER A 7 20.99 -3.15 2.55
N PRO A 8 22.02 -2.33 2.25
CA PRO A 8 22.12 -0.97 2.81
C PRO A 8 20.89 -0.13 2.49
N ILE A 9 20.45 0.69 3.45
CA ILE A 9 19.23 1.49 3.32
C ILE A 9 19.28 2.46 2.13
N ASP A 10 20.46 3.03 1.84
CA ASP A 10 20.64 3.95 0.71
C ASP A 10 20.40 3.27 -0.65
N GLU A 11 20.76 2.00 -0.79
CA GLU A 11 20.47 1.19 -1.98
C GLU A 11 18.96 0.95 -2.12
N ILE A 12 18.27 0.61 -1.02
CA ILE A 12 16.81 0.41 -0.99
C ILE A 12 16.09 1.70 -1.39
N ILE A 13 16.52 2.85 -0.86
CA ILE A 13 15.95 4.16 -1.23
C ILE A 13 16.18 4.46 -2.71
N ALA A 14 17.37 4.16 -3.23
CA ALA A 14 17.69 4.35 -4.66
C ALA A 14 16.81 3.45 -5.55
N ASP A 15 16.60 2.20 -5.16
CA ASP A 15 15.73 1.25 -5.88
C ASP A 15 14.27 1.70 -5.89
N LEU A 16 13.73 2.16 -4.77
CA LEU A 16 12.37 2.72 -4.71
C LEU A 16 12.22 3.97 -5.58
N LYS A 17 13.21 4.88 -5.58
CA LYS A 17 13.23 6.06 -6.46
C LYS A 17 13.30 5.70 -7.94
N ALA A 18 13.89 4.55 -8.26
CA ALA A 18 13.94 4.01 -9.63
C ALA A 18 12.66 3.24 -10.02
N GLY A 19 11.65 3.16 -9.15
CA GLY A 19 10.40 2.44 -9.39
C GLY A 19 10.50 0.93 -9.26
N LYS A 20 11.58 0.42 -8.65
CA LYS A 20 11.74 -1.01 -8.39
C LYS A 20 10.92 -1.43 -7.17
N LEU A 21 10.60 -2.73 -7.12
CA LEU A 21 10.06 -3.38 -5.93
C LEU A 21 11.20 -3.78 -4.99
N VAL A 22 10.96 -3.62 -3.70
CA VAL A 22 11.85 -4.07 -2.62
C VAL A 22 11.09 -4.99 -1.67
N ILE A 23 11.82 -5.77 -0.88
CA ILE A 23 11.25 -6.61 0.18
C ILE A 23 11.59 -5.96 1.51
N VAL A 24 10.59 -5.74 2.34
CA VAL A 24 10.74 -5.25 3.71
C VAL A 24 10.22 -6.33 4.65
N ALA A 25 11.06 -6.76 5.59
CA ALA A 25 10.71 -7.73 6.62
C ALA A 25 10.66 -7.05 7.98
N ASP A 26 9.70 -7.44 8.80
CA ASP A 26 9.62 -7.01 10.19
C ASP A 26 10.41 -7.93 11.14
N ASP A 27 10.41 -7.57 12.42
CA ASP A 27 11.11 -8.32 13.45
C ASP A 27 10.49 -9.72 13.62
N PRO A 28 11.33 -10.78 13.75
CA PRO A 28 10.85 -12.15 14.03
C PRO A 28 9.97 -12.27 15.28
N GLY A 29 10.11 -11.36 16.23
CA GLY A 29 9.28 -11.31 17.44
C GLY A 29 7.93 -10.59 17.25
N ARG A 30 7.67 -10.00 16.06
CA ARG A 30 6.41 -9.31 15.73
C ARG A 30 5.52 -10.21 14.86
N GLU A 31 5.45 -9.98 13.58
CA GLU A 31 4.67 -10.81 12.63
C GLU A 31 5.55 -11.85 11.93
N ASN A 32 6.86 -11.56 11.82
CA ASN A 32 7.82 -12.37 11.07
C ASN A 32 7.38 -12.59 9.62
N GLU A 33 6.88 -11.52 9.03
CA GLU A 33 6.40 -11.47 7.66
C GLU A 33 7.29 -10.57 6.80
N ALA A 34 7.12 -10.65 5.49
CA ALA A 34 7.81 -9.80 4.53
C ALA A 34 6.87 -9.34 3.45
N ASP A 35 6.86 -8.03 3.19
CA ASP A 35 6.03 -7.41 2.16
C ASP A 35 6.85 -6.97 0.96
N LEU A 36 6.24 -7.09 -0.23
CA LEU A 36 6.72 -6.44 -1.45
C LEU A 36 6.24 -4.99 -1.45
N LEU A 37 7.19 -4.05 -1.45
CA LEU A 37 6.91 -2.62 -1.50
C LEU A 37 7.34 -2.00 -2.81
N GLY A 38 6.59 -1.00 -3.26
CA GLY A 38 6.94 -0.15 -4.40
C GLY A 38 6.41 1.27 -4.19
N ALA A 39 7.08 2.25 -4.78
CA ALA A 39 6.61 3.63 -4.73
C ALA A 39 5.30 3.78 -5.52
N ALA A 40 4.21 4.14 -4.84
CA ALA A 40 2.87 4.21 -5.44
C ALA A 40 2.78 5.13 -6.66
N SER A 41 3.51 6.26 -6.67
CA SER A 41 3.58 7.19 -7.81
C SER A 41 4.27 6.60 -9.05
N LEU A 42 5.13 5.60 -8.85
CA LEU A 42 5.93 4.95 -9.90
C LEU A 42 5.45 3.53 -10.22
N ILE A 43 4.40 3.05 -9.57
CA ILE A 43 3.90 1.69 -9.75
C ILE A 43 3.41 1.47 -11.18
N THR A 44 3.76 0.32 -11.77
CA THR A 44 3.38 -0.06 -13.13
C THR A 44 2.42 -1.24 -13.13
N THR A 45 1.83 -1.51 -14.29
CA THR A 45 1.02 -2.71 -14.50
C THR A 45 1.82 -3.98 -14.23
N GLU A 46 3.08 -4.01 -14.66
CA GLU A 46 4.00 -5.14 -14.50
C GLU A 46 4.33 -5.36 -13.01
N SER A 47 4.55 -4.26 -12.26
CA SER A 47 4.78 -4.32 -10.80
C SER A 47 3.58 -4.94 -10.08
N ILE A 48 2.38 -4.51 -10.41
CA ILE A 48 1.14 -5.05 -9.80
C ILE A 48 0.93 -6.52 -10.22
N ALA A 49 1.18 -6.86 -11.49
CA ALA A 49 1.12 -8.24 -11.95
C ALA A 49 2.13 -9.13 -11.21
N PHE A 50 3.35 -8.63 -11.01
CA PHE A 50 4.37 -9.33 -10.22
C PHE A 50 3.93 -9.55 -8.77
N MET A 51 3.45 -8.50 -8.09
CA MET A 51 2.93 -8.59 -6.72
C MET A 51 1.81 -9.64 -6.61
N ALA A 52 0.85 -9.61 -7.52
CA ALA A 52 -0.29 -10.53 -7.51
C ALA A 52 0.13 -11.99 -7.75
N ASN A 53 1.07 -12.24 -8.68
CA ASN A 53 1.48 -13.59 -9.05
C ASN A 53 2.47 -14.20 -8.06
N HIS A 54 3.35 -13.40 -7.47
CA HIS A 54 4.46 -13.89 -6.64
C HIS A 54 4.26 -13.59 -5.15
N GLY A 55 3.79 -12.38 -4.80
CA GLY A 55 3.48 -12.01 -3.42
C GLY A 55 2.22 -12.69 -2.90
N ARG A 56 1.23 -12.90 -3.75
CA ARG A 56 -0.04 -13.63 -3.45
C ARG A 56 -0.86 -13.07 -2.29
N GLY A 57 -0.42 -11.96 -1.72
CA GLY A 57 -1.11 -11.26 -0.64
C GLY A 57 -2.12 -10.23 -1.17
N LEU A 58 -2.67 -9.46 -0.25
CA LEU A 58 -3.54 -8.34 -0.56
C LEU A 58 -2.71 -7.14 -1.00
N ILE A 59 -3.12 -6.47 -2.08
CA ILE A 59 -2.44 -5.24 -2.52
C ILE A 59 -3.07 -4.06 -1.77
N CYS A 60 -2.30 -3.50 -0.86
CA CYS A 60 -2.66 -2.36 -0.04
C CYS A 60 -1.88 -1.11 -0.45
N THR A 61 -2.38 0.06 -0.06
CA THR A 61 -1.68 1.32 -0.28
C THR A 61 -1.72 2.14 1.01
N PRO A 62 -0.63 2.18 1.79
CA PRO A 62 -0.54 3.03 2.96
C PRO A 62 -0.66 4.51 2.60
N ILE A 63 -1.44 5.24 3.38
CA ILE A 63 -1.67 6.68 3.24
C ILE A 63 -1.66 7.36 4.61
N VAL A 64 -1.30 8.62 4.65
CA VAL A 64 -1.36 9.42 5.88
C VAL A 64 -2.82 9.78 6.21
N PRO A 65 -3.17 10.02 7.51
CA PRO A 65 -4.53 10.32 7.93
C PRO A 65 -5.17 11.51 7.19
N GLU A 66 -4.39 12.54 6.90
CA GLU A 66 -4.86 13.72 6.16
C GLU A 66 -5.32 13.35 4.74
N ARG A 67 -4.63 12.39 4.12
CA ARG A 67 -5.00 11.90 2.78
C ARG A 67 -6.27 11.07 2.84
N ALA A 68 -6.42 10.19 3.82
CA ALA A 68 -7.65 9.43 4.03
C ALA A 68 -8.85 10.37 4.21
N LYS A 69 -8.71 11.40 5.03
CA LYS A 69 -9.74 12.42 5.26
C LYS A 69 -10.06 13.23 4.00
N ALA A 70 -9.04 13.67 3.25
CA ALA A 70 -9.23 14.45 2.02
C ALA A 70 -9.96 13.67 0.92
N LEU A 71 -9.85 12.35 0.93
CA LEU A 71 -10.49 11.45 -0.02
C LEU A 71 -11.80 10.82 0.50
N ASP A 72 -12.28 11.23 1.68
CA ASP A 72 -13.49 10.69 2.33
C ASP A 72 -13.45 9.16 2.48
N LEU A 73 -12.29 8.62 2.88
CA LEU A 73 -12.07 7.20 3.09
C LEU A 73 -12.39 6.83 4.53
N SER A 74 -13.58 6.31 4.74
CA SER A 74 -14.01 5.82 6.06
C SER A 74 -13.29 4.54 6.45
N PRO A 75 -13.11 4.26 7.77
CA PRO A 75 -12.64 2.97 8.24
C PRO A 75 -13.52 1.82 7.71
N MET A 76 -12.91 0.72 7.29
CA MET A 76 -13.61 -0.46 6.78
C MET A 76 -14.59 -1.05 7.80
N THR A 77 -14.32 -0.87 9.09
CA THR A 77 -15.19 -1.32 10.19
C THR A 77 -15.24 -0.26 11.29
N PRO A 78 -16.43 0.00 11.88
CA PRO A 78 -16.54 0.95 12.99
C PRO A 78 -15.84 0.46 14.27
N LYS A 79 -15.54 -0.84 14.37
CA LYS A 79 -14.83 -1.43 15.51
C LYS A 79 -13.77 -2.40 15.03
N ASN A 80 -12.55 -1.93 14.90
CA ASN A 80 -11.41 -2.77 14.55
C ASN A 80 -11.11 -3.77 15.68
N ARG A 81 -11.19 -5.08 15.36
CA ARG A 81 -10.90 -6.21 16.28
C ARG A 81 -9.64 -6.98 15.88
N GLU A 82 -8.98 -6.54 14.80
CA GLU A 82 -7.76 -7.16 14.32
C GLU A 82 -6.63 -7.01 15.39
N ALA A 83 -5.78 -8.03 15.52
CA ALA A 83 -4.79 -8.13 16.61
C ALA A 83 -3.77 -6.98 16.60
N HIS A 84 -3.28 -6.63 15.42
CA HIS A 84 -2.26 -5.59 15.21
C HIS A 84 -2.87 -4.20 14.95
N LYS A 85 -4.21 -4.10 14.91
CA LYS A 85 -4.96 -2.86 14.68
C LYS A 85 -4.67 -2.19 13.35
N THR A 86 -4.31 -2.96 12.31
CA THR A 86 -4.13 -2.43 10.97
C THR A 86 -5.38 -1.67 10.52
N ALA A 87 -5.19 -0.39 10.21
CA ALA A 87 -6.31 0.53 9.97
C ALA A 87 -6.75 0.50 8.50
N PHE A 88 -7.45 -0.57 8.12
CA PHE A 88 -8.08 -0.66 6.80
C PHE A 88 -9.16 0.40 6.64
N THR A 89 -9.12 1.11 5.53
CA THR A 89 -10.24 1.93 5.05
C THR A 89 -11.12 1.12 4.10
N ILE A 90 -12.26 1.69 3.69
CA ILE A 90 -13.06 1.13 2.60
C ILE A 90 -12.18 0.99 1.35
N SER A 91 -12.35 -0.11 0.61
CA SER A 91 -11.61 -0.34 -0.64
C SER A 91 -12.10 0.59 -1.75
N ILE A 92 -11.23 0.89 -2.70
CA ILE A 92 -11.49 1.84 -3.79
C ILE A 92 -11.04 1.30 -5.14
N ASP A 93 -11.65 1.87 -6.19
CA ASP A 93 -11.15 1.83 -7.56
C ASP A 93 -11.18 3.23 -8.17
N ALA A 94 -10.40 3.46 -9.24
CA ALA A 94 -10.52 4.68 -10.02
C ALA A 94 -11.94 4.79 -10.61
N ALA A 95 -12.54 6.00 -10.58
CA ALA A 95 -13.86 6.23 -11.14
C ALA A 95 -13.86 6.12 -12.67
N GLU A 96 -12.71 6.43 -13.31
CA GLU A 96 -12.61 6.45 -14.77
C GLU A 96 -11.31 5.82 -15.26
N GLY A 97 -11.31 5.37 -16.53
CA GLY A 97 -10.14 4.84 -17.22
C GLY A 97 -9.70 3.46 -16.73
N ILE A 98 -10.64 2.71 -16.21
CA ILE A 98 -10.50 1.29 -15.81
C ILE A 98 -11.58 0.44 -16.49
N THR A 99 -11.45 -0.88 -16.39
CA THR A 99 -12.49 -1.84 -16.78
C THR A 99 -13.34 -2.22 -15.56
N THR A 100 -13.00 -3.33 -14.89
CA THR A 100 -13.72 -3.81 -13.70
C THR A 100 -13.01 -3.47 -12.38
N GLY A 101 -11.82 -2.86 -12.43
CA GLY A 101 -11.00 -2.52 -11.27
C GLY A 101 -9.99 -3.60 -10.87
N ILE A 102 -10.22 -4.88 -11.18
CA ILE A 102 -9.40 -6.01 -10.70
C ILE A 102 -8.11 -6.23 -11.49
N SER A 103 -8.03 -5.80 -12.76
CA SER A 103 -6.85 -6.03 -13.58
C SER A 103 -5.61 -5.35 -12.99
N ALA A 104 -4.41 -5.84 -13.32
CA ALA A 104 -3.17 -5.21 -12.87
C ALA A 104 -3.07 -3.75 -13.38
N ALA A 105 -3.58 -3.47 -14.58
CA ALA A 105 -3.61 -2.12 -15.15
C ALA A 105 -4.56 -1.20 -14.37
N ASP A 106 -5.76 -1.67 -14.06
CA ASP A 106 -6.77 -0.92 -13.30
C ASP A 106 -6.28 -0.59 -11.91
N ARG A 107 -5.73 -1.59 -11.21
CA ARG A 107 -5.15 -1.41 -9.86
C ARG A 107 -3.96 -0.45 -9.86
N ALA A 108 -3.04 -0.57 -10.82
CA ALA A 108 -1.93 0.36 -10.97
C ALA A 108 -2.41 1.80 -11.20
N ARG A 109 -3.47 1.98 -12.00
CA ARG A 109 -4.10 3.30 -12.20
C ARG A 109 -4.67 3.86 -10.91
N THR A 110 -5.44 3.07 -10.18
CA THR A 110 -6.04 3.46 -8.90
C THR A 110 -4.96 3.89 -7.90
N ILE A 111 -3.88 3.11 -7.76
CA ILE A 111 -2.76 3.42 -6.85
C ILE A 111 -2.08 4.73 -7.24
N ARG A 112 -1.79 4.95 -8.52
CA ARG A 112 -1.16 6.22 -8.96
C ARG A 112 -2.03 7.44 -8.72
N LEU A 113 -3.36 7.33 -8.90
CA LEU A 113 -4.30 8.40 -8.54
C LEU A 113 -4.30 8.65 -7.04
N LEU A 114 -4.26 7.61 -6.22
CA LEU A 114 -4.19 7.72 -4.77
C LEU A 114 -2.91 8.43 -4.29
N ALA A 115 -1.79 8.17 -4.98
CA ALA A 115 -0.49 8.80 -4.71
C ALA A 115 -0.38 10.26 -5.18
N ASN A 116 -1.24 10.70 -6.10
CA ASN A 116 -1.20 12.07 -6.61
C ASN A 116 -1.91 13.03 -5.64
N PRO A 117 -1.20 14.00 -5.04
CA PRO A 117 -1.78 14.90 -4.04
C PRO A 117 -2.90 15.80 -4.58
N ASN A 118 -2.96 16.01 -5.91
CA ASN A 118 -3.98 16.84 -6.55
C ASN A 118 -5.26 16.07 -6.92
N THR A 119 -5.30 14.77 -6.69
CA THR A 119 -6.51 13.96 -6.92
C THR A 119 -7.47 14.13 -5.75
N ASP A 120 -8.74 14.39 -6.05
CA ASP A 120 -9.81 14.50 -5.06
C ASP A 120 -10.65 13.20 -4.95
N ALA A 121 -11.62 13.19 -4.03
CA ALA A 121 -12.47 12.03 -3.77
C ALA A 121 -13.31 11.59 -4.97
N SER A 122 -13.68 12.51 -5.87
CA SER A 122 -14.50 12.19 -7.05
C SER A 122 -13.79 11.29 -8.07
N ALA A 123 -12.45 11.21 -7.98
CA ALA A 123 -11.66 10.32 -8.83
C ALA A 123 -11.78 8.83 -8.46
N PHE A 124 -12.50 8.52 -7.36
CA PHE A 124 -12.62 7.16 -6.86
C PHE A 124 -14.08 6.73 -6.69
N VAL A 125 -14.29 5.44 -6.83
CA VAL A 125 -15.54 4.75 -6.44
C VAL A 125 -15.25 3.81 -5.26
N GLN A 126 -16.27 3.56 -4.45
CA GLN A 126 -16.23 2.71 -3.27
C GLN A 126 -17.41 1.74 -3.31
N PRO A 127 -17.24 0.43 -3.01
CA PRO A 127 -15.98 -0.26 -2.78
C PRO A 127 -15.21 -0.55 -4.07
N GLY A 128 -13.96 -1.05 -3.95
CA GLY A 128 -13.12 -1.41 -5.08
C GLY A 128 -12.12 -2.52 -4.75
N HIS A 129 -11.00 -2.58 -5.49
CA HIS A 129 -10.02 -3.66 -5.43
C HIS A 129 -8.65 -3.23 -4.87
N ILE A 130 -8.48 -1.95 -4.51
CA ILE A 130 -7.32 -1.43 -3.78
C ILE A 130 -7.75 -1.11 -2.35
N PHE A 131 -6.90 -1.47 -1.40
CA PHE A 131 -7.17 -1.34 0.04
C PHE A 131 -6.25 -0.28 0.64
N PRO A 132 -6.71 0.98 0.80
CA PRO A 132 -5.94 1.97 1.50
C PRO A 132 -5.84 1.61 2.98
N LEU A 133 -4.64 1.80 3.55
CA LEU A 133 -4.37 1.63 4.98
C LEU A 133 -3.99 2.99 5.56
N GLU A 134 -4.67 3.41 6.61
CA GLU A 134 -4.31 4.65 7.30
C GLU A 134 -3.10 4.40 8.20
N ALA A 135 -1.95 5.00 7.86
CA ALA A 135 -0.76 4.93 8.68
C ALA A 135 -0.94 5.75 9.96
N THR A 136 -0.30 5.30 11.05
CA THR A 136 -0.32 6.03 12.31
C THR A 136 0.47 7.33 12.18
N GLU A 137 -0.05 8.42 12.74
CA GLU A 137 0.67 9.68 12.85
C GLU A 137 2.04 9.46 13.51
N ALA A 138 3.09 10.08 12.96
CA ALA A 138 4.50 9.86 13.30
C ALA A 138 5.08 8.50 12.87
N GLY A 139 4.35 7.69 12.08
CA GLY A 139 4.85 6.49 11.40
C GLY A 139 5.49 5.47 12.33
N VAL A 140 6.61 4.89 11.92
CA VAL A 140 7.32 3.81 12.63
C VAL A 140 7.79 4.18 14.04
N LEU A 141 7.90 5.46 14.36
CA LEU A 141 8.22 5.92 15.72
C LEU A 141 7.05 5.71 16.69
N ARG A 142 5.85 5.55 16.17
CA ARG A 142 4.65 5.31 16.96
C ARG A 142 4.17 3.87 16.90
N ARG A 143 4.22 3.25 15.73
CA ARG A 143 3.82 1.86 15.49
C ARG A 143 4.80 1.22 14.50
N ALA A 144 5.48 0.16 14.93
CA ALA A 144 6.47 -0.56 14.12
C ALA A 144 5.77 -1.58 13.19
N GLY A 145 5.08 -1.09 12.16
CA GLY A 145 4.37 -1.92 11.18
C GLY A 145 4.76 -1.60 9.74
N HIS A 146 4.53 -2.52 8.81
CA HIS A 146 4.79 -2.31 7.39
C HIS A 146 3.94 -1.16 6.80
N THR A 147 2.76 -0.88 7.37
CA THR A 147 1.89 0.25 6.98
C THR A 147 2.55 1.61 7.18
N GLU A 148 3.32 1.76 8.24
CA GLU A 148 4.03 2.98 8.61
C GLU A 148 5.28 3.22 7.77
#